data_5a36b7f94ea7d6ad4d7bca48c5cc706d
#
_entry.id   5a36b7f94ea7d6ad4d7bca48c5cc706d
#
_cell.length_a   1.000
_cell.length_b   1.000
_cell.length_c   1.000
_cell.angle_alpha   90.00
_cell.angle_beta   90.00
_cell.angle_gamma   90.00
#
_symmetry.space_group_name_H-M   'P 1'
#
loop_
_entity.id
_entity.type
_entity.pdbx_description
1 polymer ?
#
loop_
_entity_poly.entity_id
_entity_poly.type
_entity_poly.pdbx_seq_one_letter_code
_entity_poly.pdbx_strand_id
1 'polypeptide(L)'
;MASGPESKNKNPGKETPDEFDVFGDARGRKGAGEYPNYWGIKDRSGNSFQLDASEGNESITLQHRGGSAVQFHPDGSLHITAHNGKYQVTFGEDRMTVTGAQDITVKGDASLRVYGDYNVTCHKNYNLAVMGDINID
;
A
#
# COMPACT_ATOMS: atom_id res chain seq x y z
N MET A 1 -39.80 14.11 -11.89
CA MET A 1 -39.47 13.64 -11.08
C MET A 1 -38.12 13.36 -10.73
N ALA A 2 -37.46 13.94 -10.21
CA ALA A 2 -36.11 13.93 -9.76
C ALA A 2 -35.74 12.69 -9.04
N SER A 3 -35.74 11.69 -9.77
CA SER A 3 -35.41 10.37 -9.25
C SER A 3 -33.92 10.16 -9.11
N GLY A 4 -33.09 11.00 -9.72
CA GLY A 4 -31.64 10.83 -9.69
C GLY A 4 -31.02 10.75 -8.29
N PRO A 5 -31.27 11.70 -7.39
CA PRO A 5 -30.75 11.64 -6.05
C PRO A 5 -31.28 10.47 -5.24
N GLU A 6 -32.53 10.13 -5.45
CA GLU A 6 -33.14 9.02 -4.76
C GLU A 6 -32.57 7.69 -5.20
N SER A 7 -32.31 7.54 -6.47
CA SER A 7 -31.76 6.30 -6.99
C SER A 7 -30.33 6.05 -6.49
N LYS A 8 -29.60 7.11 -6.23
CA LYS A 8 -28.24 6.96 -5.69
C LYS A 8 -28.23 6.35 -4.31
N ASN A 9 -29.27 6.58 -3.52
CA ASN A 9 -29.32 6.08 -2.16
C ASN A 9 -29.99 4.73 -2.01
N LYS A 10 -30.54 4.20 -3.09
CA LYS A 10 -31.28 2.93 -3.03
C LYS A 10 -30.39 1.70 -2.94
N ASN A 11 -29.15 1.82 -3.29
CA ASN A 11 -28.22 0.70 -3.28
C ASN A 11 -26.96 1.08 -2.48
N PRO A 12 -27.03 0.96 -1.15
CA PRO A 12 -25.89 1.38 -0.33
C PRO A 12 -24.61 0.58 -0.59
N GLY A 13 -24.72 -0.61 -1.11
CA GLY A 13 -23.55 -1.40 -1.49
C GLY A 13 -23.00 -1.06 -2.87
N LYS A 14 -23.77 -0.27 -3.65
CA LYS A 14 -23.33 0.19 -4.95
C LYS A 14 -23.17 1.70 -4.93
N GLU A 15 -22.11 2.13 -4.29
CA GLU A 15 -21.78 3.54 -4.29
C GLU A 15 -21.62 4.03 -5.72
N THR A 16 -21.84 5.29 -5.92
CA THR A 16 -21.61 5.86 -7.23
C THR A 16 -20.16 5.66 -7.64
N PRO A 17 -19.89 5.19 -8.84
CA PRO A 17 -18.51 4.97 -9.28
C PRO A 17 -17.61 6.18 -9.03
N ASP A 18 -18.13 7.35 -9.28
CA ASP A 18 -17.40 8.61 -9.09
C ASP A 18 -16.92 8.83 -7.66
N GLU A 19 -17.67 8.36 -6.69
CA GLU A 19 -17.32 8.56 -5.30
C GLU A 19 -16.11 7.76 -4.87
N PHE A 20 -15.94 6.58 -5.41
CA PHE A 20 -14.81 5.71 -5.11
C PHE A 20 -13.73 5.73 -6.18
N ASP A 21 -14.02 6.16 -7.38
CA ASP A 21 -13.05 6.23 -8.47
C ASP A 21 -11.94 7.25 -8.22
N VAL A 22 -12.16 8.21 -7.33
CA VAL A 22 -11.09 9.10 -6.90
C VAL A 22 -9.89 8.34 -6.34
N PHE A 23 -10.09 7.12 -5.89
CA PHE A 23 -9.03 6.28 -5.36
C PHE A 23 -8.62 5.16 -6.34
N GLY A 24 -9.20 5.15 -7.53
CA GLY A 24 -8.98 4.07 -8.49
C GLY A 24 -7.53 3.84 -8.81
N ASP A 25 -6.81 4.90 -9.14
CA ASP A 25 -5.39 4.82 -9.50
C ASP A 25 -4.52 4.35 -8.34
N ALA A 26 -4.80 4.86 -7.14
CA ALA A 26 -4.07 4.46 -5.95
C ALA A 26 -4.32 3.00 -5.59
N ARG A 27 -5.49 2.48 -5.90
CA ARG A 27 -5.83 1.08 -5.65
C ARG A 27 -5.26 0.12 -6.68
N GLY A 28 -4.86 0.61 -7.82
CA GLY A 28 -4.33 -0.22 -8.89
C GLY A 28 -5.36 -1.16 -9.53
N ARG A 29 -6.64 -0.88 -9.39
CA ARG A 29 -7.72 -1.67 -10.00
C ARG A 29 -8.51 -0.86 -11.00
N LYS A 30 -9.25 -1.54 -11.86
CA LYS A 30 -9.99 -0.91 -12.96
C LYS A 30 -11.37 -0.51 -12.48
N GLY A 31 -11.55 0.72 -12.04
CA GLY A 31 -12.85 1.23 -11.66
C GLY A 31 -13.41 0.67 -10.36
N ALA A 32 -14.65 1.02 -10.08
CA ALA A 32 -15.34 0.56 -8.89
C ALA A 32 -15.80 -0.90 -9.02
N GLY A 33 -15.90 -1.57 -7.91
CA GLY A 33 -16.48 -2.90 -7.87
C GLY A 33 -17.98 -2.91 -8.18
N GLU A 34 -18.50 -4.08 -8.44
CA GLU A 34 -19.88 -4.27 -8.84
C GLU A 34 -20.70 -4.84 -7.68
N TYR A 35 -21.85 -4.19 -7.43
CA TYR A 35 -22.79 -4.68 -6.44
C TYR A 35 -23.42 -6.03 -6.89
N PRO A 36 -23.58 -7.04 -5.99
CA PRO A 36 -23.38 -6.97 -4.53
C PRO A 36 -21.95 -7.33 -4.08
N ASN A 37 -21.02 -7.46 -4.96
CA ASN A 37 -19.68 -7.94 -4.67
C ASN A 37 -18.74 -6.86 -4.10
N TYR A 38 -19.18 -5.63 -4.11
CA TYR A 38 -18.41 -4.49 -3.65
C TYR A 38 -19.01 -3.89 -2.38
N TRP A 39 -18.17 -3.61 -1.39
CA TRP A 39 -18.55 -2.92 -0.18
C TRP A 39 -17.47 -1.92 0.21
N GLY A 40 -17.87 -0.74 0.63
CA GLY A 40 -16.92 0.27 1.06
C GLY A 40 -17.52 1.32 1.96
N ILE A 41 -16.68 1.92 2.78
CA ILE A 41 -16.99 3.05 3.62
C ILE A 41 -16.03 4.18 3.24
N LYS A 42 -16.58 5.38 3.15
CA LYS A 42 -15.80 6.61 2.94
C LYS A 42 -16.28 7.65 3.94
N ASP A 43 -15.35 8.26 4.65
CA ASP A 43 -15.69 9.32 5.58
C ASP A 43 -15.82 10.68 4.86
N ARG A 44 -16.24 11.69 5.61
CA ARG A 44 -16.44 13.03 5.05
C ARG A 44 -15.14 13.66 4.53
N SER A 45 -13.99 13.29 5.08
CA SER A 45 -12.70 13.83 4.68
C SER A 45 -12.09 13.13 3.47
N GLY A 46 -12.62 11.97 3.08
CA GLY A 46 -12.15 11.21 1.95
C GLY A 46 -11.29 9.98 2.29
N ASN A 47 -11.17 9.61 3.57
CA ASN A 47 -10.58 8.34 3.92
C ASN A 47 -11.53 7.20 3.56
N SER A 48 -11.01 6.06 3.16
CA SER A 48 -11.85 4.93 2.75
C SER A 48 -11.31 3.58 3.17
N PHE A 49 -12.24 2.65 3.40
CA PHE A 49 -11.97 1.22 3.52
C PHE A 49 -12.87 0.50 2.53
N GLN A 50 -12.32 -0.41 1.74
CA GLN A 50 -13.05 -1.06 0.65
C GLN A 50 -12.74 -2.55 0.57
N LEU A 51 -13.78 -3.34 0.35
CA LEU A 51 -13.71 -4.75 0.02
C LEU A 51 -14.35 -4.96 -1.35
N ASP A 52 -13.69 -5.68 -2.23
CA ASP A 52 -14.18 -5.99 -3.55
C ASP A 52 -14.04 -7.49 -3.79
N ALA A 53 -15.15 -8.17 -4.01
CA ALA A 53 -15.19 -9.59 -4.33
C ALA A 53 -15.57 -9.83 -5.79
N SER A 54 -15.57 -8.79 -6.64
CA SER A 54 -15.87 -8.92 -8.06
C SER A 54 -14.80 -9.76 -8.75
N GLU A 55 -15.23 -10.66 -9.61
CA GLU A 55 -14.33 -11.56 -10.31
C GLU A 55 -13.23 -10.80 -11.07
N GLY A 56 -11.99 -11.17 -10.83
CA GLY A 56 -10.81 -10.53 -11.43
C GLY A 56 -10.42 -9.19 -10.81
N ASN A 57 -11.14 -8.74 -9.79
CA ASN A 57 -10.85 -7.47 -9.11
C ASN A 57 -10.91 -7.60 -7.58
N GLU A 58 -10.79 -8.82 -7.08
CA GLU A 58 -10.81 -9.11 -5.65
C GLU A 58 -9.70 -8.35 -4.95
N SER A 59 -10.07 -7.46 -4.02
CA SER A 59 -9.10 -6.56 -3.39
C SER A 59 -9.59 -6.04 -2.04
N ILE A 60 -8.63 -5.61 -1.23
CA ILE A 60 -8.88 -4.92 0.04
C ILE A 60 -8.06 -3.64 0.00
N THR A 61 -8.67 -2.50 0.32
CA THR A 61 -7.97 -1.22 0.33
C THR A 61 -8.32 -0.43 1.58
N LEU A 62 -7.30 0.03 2.29
CA LEU A 62 -7.41 1.03 3.35
C LEU A 62 -6.62 2.24 2.88
N GLN A 63 -7.27 3.38 2.74
CA GLN A 63 -6.65 4.56 2.14
C GLN A 63 -6.94 5.83 2.91
N HIS A 64 -5.91 6.62 3.16
CA HIS A 64 -6.01 7.97 3.67
C HIS A 64 -6.26 8.95 2.52
N ARG A 65 -7.00 10.00 2.77
CA ARG A 65 -7.29 11.04 1.75
C ARG A 65 -6.04 11.63 1.10
N GLY A 66 -4.92 11.64 1.81
CA GLY A 66 -3.62 12.11 1.30
C GLY A 66 -2.89 11.13 0.40
N GLY A 67 -3.45 9.95 0.16
CA GLY A 67 -2.91 8.96 -0.76
C GLY A 67 -2.13 7.83 -0.12
N SER A 68 -1.78 7.89 1.15
CA SER A 68 -1.16 6.75 1.83
C SER A 68 -2.16 5.61 1.93
N ALA A 69 -1.72 4.39 1.63
CA ALA A 69 -2.62 3.26 1.51
C ALA A 69 -1.95 1.93 1.85
N VAL A 70 -2.77 1.00 2.30
CA VAL A 70 -2.45 -0.43 2.39
C VAL A 70 -3.43 -1.16 1.48
N GLN A 71 -2.91 -1.93 0.51
CA GLN A 71 -3.72 -2.56 -0.52
C GLN A 71 -3.34 -4.03 -0.70
N PHE A 72 -4.36 -4.90 -0.75
CA PHE A 72 -4.20 -6.28 -1.18
C PHE A 72 -4.81 -6.38 -2.59
N HIS A 73 -3.97 -6.69 -3.57
CA HIS A 73 -4.33 -6.73 -4.97
C HIS A 73 -4.93 -8.08 -5.39
N PRO A 74 -5.61 -8.17 -6.55
CA PRO A 74 -6.21 -9.42 -7.01
C PRO A 74 -5.24 -10.60 -7.17
N ASP A 75 -3.96 -10.33 -7.43
CA ASP A 75 -2.92 -11.34 -7.52
C ASP A 75 -2.38 -11.80 -6.15
N GLY A 76 -2.93 -11.28 -5.06
CA GLY A 76 -2.51 -11.59 -3.69
C GLY A 76 -1.33 -10.76 -3.19
N SER A 77 -0.79 -9.86 -3.99
CA SER A 77 0.32 -9.00 -3.55
C SER A 77 -0.14 -7.93 -2.57
N LEU A 78 0.73 -7.57 -1.63
CA LEU A 78 0.53 -6.49 -0.68
C LEU A 78 1.31 -5.26 -1.12
N HIS A 79 0.62 -4.12 -1.23
CA HIS A 79 1.22 -2.83 -1.55
C HIS A 79 1.02 -1.85 -0.42
N ILE A 80 2.10 -1.25 0.06
CA ILE A 80 2.07 -0.20 1.07
C ILE A 80 2.66 1.05 0.45
N THR A 81 1.86 2.12 0.40
CA THR A 81 2.27 3.41 -0.13
C THR A 81 2.21 4.46 0.97
N ALA A 82 3.30 5.19 1.19
CA ALA A 82 3.37 6.28 2.15
C ALA A 82 3.76 7.58 1.42
N HIS A 83 2.86 8.56 1.42
CA HIS A 83 3.08 9.81 0.69
C HIS A 83 3.92 10.85 1.44
N ASN A 84 3.77 10.93 2.76
CA ASN A 84 4.45 11.93 3.57
C ASN A 84 5.37 11.33 4.63
N GLY A 85 6.00 10.22 4.30
CA GLY A 85 6.89 9.53 5.21
C GLY A 85 6.24 8.30 5.85
N LYS A 86 7.10 7.39 6.24
CA LYS A 86 6.72 6.16 6.93
C LYS A 86 7.58 6.05 8.18
N TYR A 87 6.94 5.90 9.33
CA TYR A 87 7.60 5.76 10.61
C TYR A 87 7.25 4.38 11.19
N GLN A 88 8.25 3.58 11.47
CA GLN A 88 8.07 2.26 12.04
C GLN A 88 8.96 2.14 13.27
N VAL A 89 8.36 1.78 14.41
CA VAL A 89 9.07 1.58 15.67
C VAL A 89 8.68 0.22 16.23
N THR A 90 9.69 -0.59 16.57
CA THR A 90 9.48 -1.90 17.18
C THR A 90 10.16 -1.91 18.53
N PHE A 91 9.41 -2.14 19.61
CA PHE A 91 9.97 -2.18 20.96
C PHE A 91 10.50 -3.55 21.38
N GLY A 92 10.30 -4.55 20.57
CA GLY A 92 10.80 -5.91 20.78
C GLY A 92 11.66 -6.35 19.61
N GLU A 93 11.57 -7.61 19.25
CA GLU A 93 12.26 -8.15 18.09
C GLU A 93 11.55 -7.76 16.80
N ASP A 94 12.34 -7.50 15.77
CA ASP A 94 11.85 -7.32 14.40
C ASP A 94 12.53 -8.35 13.50
N ARG A 95 11.75 -9.12 12.78
CA ARG A 95 12.24 -10.18 11.87
C ARG A 95 11.68 -10.00 10.49
N MET A 96 12.56 -10.06 9.49
CA MET A 96 12.17 -10.03 8.09
C MET A 96 12.76 -11.24 7.37
N THR A 97 11.91 -12.03 6.71
CA THR A 97 12.34 -13.15 5.88
C THR A 97 11.80 -12.94 4.47
N VAL A 98 12.68 -12.97 3.48
CA VAL A 98 12.32 -12.86 2.07
C VAL A 98 12.82 -14.11 1.37
N THR A 99 11.92 -14.90 0.80
CA THR A 99 12.29 -16.15 0.11
C THR A 99 12.70 -15.94 -1.35
N GLY A 100 12.35 -14.81 -1.93
CA GLY A 100 12.74 -14.43 -3.29
C GLY A 100 13.79 -13.33 -3.29
N ALA A 101 13.80 -12.52 -4.32
CA ALA A 101 14.70 -11.38 -4.42
C ALA A 101 14.21 -10.22 -3.53
N GLN A 102 15.12 -9.43 -3.03
CA GLN A 102 14.84 -8.21 -2.32
C GLN A 102 15.63 -7.06 -2.95
N ASP A 103 14.92 -5.97 -3.30
CA ASP A 103 15.54 -4.75 -3.81
C ASP A 103 15.24 -3.60 -2.86
N ILE A 104 16.26 -2.86 -2.47
CA ILE A 104 16.14 -1.66 -1.65
C ILE A 104 16.78 -0.50 -2.40
N THR A 105 16.00 0.54 -2.71
CA THR A 105 16.48 1.74 -3.37
C THR A 105 16.21 2.96 -2.49
N VAL A 106 17.24 3.72 -2.18
CA VAL A 106 17.15 4.97 -1.44
C VAL A 106 17.70 6.09 -2.33
N LYS A 107 16.86 7.08 -2.66
CA LYS A 107 17.26 8.19 -3.52
C LYS A 107 17.93 9.33 -2.76
N GLY A 108 17.84 9.33 -1.45
CA GLY A 108 18.52 10.27 -0.58
C GLY A 108 19.58 9.58 0.25
N ASP A 109 19.82 10.07 1.44
CA ASP A 109 20.77 9.48 2.36
C ASP A 109 20.18 8.25 3.06
N ALA A 110 21.01 7.26 3.33
CA ALA A 110 20.64 6.10 4.13
C ALA A 110 21.61 5.93 5.28
N SER A 111 21.11 5.62 6.47
CA SER A 111 21.93 5.34 7.63
C SER A 111 21.46 4.09 8.33
N LEU A 112 22.39 3.28 8.77
CA LEU A 112 22.16 2.13 9.64
C LEU A 112 23.02 2.30 10.88
N ARG A 113 22.41 2.24 12.07
CA ARG A 113 23.13 2.31 13.33
C ARG A 113 22.79 1.09 14.18
N VAL A 114 23.82 0.35 14.57
CA VAL A 114 23.70 -0.86 15.39
C VAL A 114 24.56 -0.67 16.62
N TYR A 115 23.98 -0.80 17.81
CA TYR A 115 24.73 -0.67 19.06
C TYR A 115 25.36 -1.99 19.54
N GLY A 116 24.92 -3.11 18.98
CA GLY A 116 25.50 -4.42 19.22
C GLY A 116 26.31 -4.89 18.01
N ASP A 117 26.40 -6.18 17.84
CA ASP A 117 27.09 -6.78 16.71
C ASP A 117 26.27 -6.65 15.44
N TYR A 118 26.93 -6.37 14.33
CA TYR A 118 26.32 -6.36 13.01
C TYR A 118 26.94 -7.45 12.15
N ASN A 119 26.19 -8.49 11.84
CA ASN A 119 26.67 -9.64 11.10
C ASN A 119 26.04 -9.68 9.71
N VAL A 120 26.88 -9.80 8.69
CA VAL A 120 26.45 -9.96 7.31
C VAL A 120 27.03 -11.26 6.78
N THR A 121 26.17 -12.16 6.29
CA THR A 121 26.58 -13.41 5.65
C THR A 121 26.06 -13.43 4.22
N CYS A 122 26.95 -13.62 3.26
CA CYS A 122 26.61 -13.73 1.86
C CYS A 122 27.19 -15.05 1.31
N HIS A 123 26.31 -15.92 0.81
CA HIS A 123 26.76 -17.24 0.33
C HIS A 123 27.41 -17.21 -1.05
N LYS A 124 27.24 -16.12 -1.79
CA LYS A 124 27.87 -15.92 -3.09
C LYS A 124 28.67 -14.63 -3.06
N ASN A 125 28.50 -13.76 -4.03
CA ASN A 125 29.24 -12.54 -4.14
C ASN A 125 28.64 -11.43 -3.30
N TYR A 126 29.47 -10.72 -2.56
CA TYR A 126 29.13 -9.46 -1.91
C TYR A 126 29.84 -8.35 -2.68
N ASN A 127 29.08 -7.54 -3.40
CA ASN A 127 29.62 -6.46 -4.22
C ASN A 127 29.34 -5.12 -3.55
N LEU A 128 30.38 -4.33 -3.36
CA LEU A 128 30.27 -2.97 -2.85
C LEU A 128 30.87 -2.02 -3.89
N ALA A 129 30.04 -1.13 -4.42
CA ALA A 129 30.48 -0.09 -5.35
C ALA A 129 30.23 1.28 -4.74
N VAL A 130 31.26 2.07 -4.57
CA VAL A 130 31.19 3.41 -4.00
C VAL A 130 31.87 4.38 -4.97
N MET A 131 31.16 5.43 -5.37
CA MET A 131 31.67 6.44 -6.29
C MET A 131 32.54 7.49 -5.58
N GLY A 132 32.42 7.61 -4.29
CA GLY A 132 33.23 8.48 -3.45
C GLY A 132 34.16 7.67 -2.55
N ASP A 133 34.37 8.15 -1.34
CA ASP A 133 35.30 7.53 -0.38
C ASP A 133 34.60 6.48 0.49
N ILE A 134 35.35 5.46 0.88
CA ILE A 134 34.95 4.52 1.91
C ILE A 134 35.77 4.82 3.15
N ASN A 135 35.11 5.16 4.24
CA ASN A 135 35.75 5.42 5.52
C ASN A 135 35.44 4.28 6.49
N ILE A 136 36.47 3.65 7.02
CA ILE A 136 36.38 2.58 8.01
C ILE A 136 37.27 2.98 9.20
N ASP A 137 36.63 3.15 10.37
CA ASP A 137 37.33 3.53 11.58
C ASP A 137 37.61 2.31 12.45
#